data_2e49386e1385853dde7f0176cf1ec549
#
_entry.id   2e49386e1385853dde7f0176cf1ec549
#
_cell.length_a   1.000
_cell.length_b   1.000
_cell.length_c   1.000
_cell.angle_alpha   90.00
_cell.angle_beta   90.00
_cell.angle_gamma   90.00
#
_symmetry.space_group_name_H-M   'P 1'
#
loop_
_entity.id
_entity.type
_entity.pdbx_description
1 polymer ?
#
loop_
_entity_poly.entity_id
_entity_poly.type
_entity_poly.pdbx_seq_one_letter_code
_entity_poly.pdbx_strand_id
1 'polypeptide(L)'
;MVGRGRLLFRPWFICPSTERNVIYVCIPAHNEGRTIGVLLWKIRNTLGEFSRDYRILVHDDASTDDTQAVLERYQRVLPLTLLGSQDQIGYGRSVEKLLRHVVERASYPKRDCAVVLQGDFTENPDDVISLVKILEGGADIVAGVTDMNGRRMPLGVKIVRSLSRWPLSTVFRGAPVSDPLNGLRAYRVIVLKKALRDGPGDEPLMRTEGWAANVELLSRLVPHARRIAEVPAEVRHDLRQRGSRFRPLSTLMGLMKLRGRDLWPTSGAQSV
;
A
#
# COMPACT_ATOMS: atom_id res chain seq x y z
N MET A 1 18.29 24.37 39.58
CA MET A 1 19.16 23.95 38.48
C MET A 1 18.42 22.89 37.66
N VAL A 2 17.83 23.27 36.55
CA VAL A 2 17.05 22.37 35.69
C VAL A 2 17.92 22.03 34.48
N GLY A 3 18.36 20.78 34.43
CA GLY A 3 19.19 20.26 33.36
C GLY A 3 18.43 20.20 32.03
N ARG A 4 18.82 21.03 31.06
CA ARG A 4 18.37 20.96 29.67
C ARG A 4 18.94 19.69 29.01
N GLY A 5 18.13 18.65 28.86
CA GLY A 5 18.46 17.51 28.02
C GLY A 5 18.56 17.93 26.55
N ARG A 6 19.78 18.01 26.04
CA ARG A 6 20.04 18.15 24.61
C ARG A 6 19.59 16.87 23.92
N LEU A 7 18.53 16.95 23.14
CA LEU A 7 18.21 15.96 22.11
C LEU A 7 19.37 15.92 21.11
N LEU A 8 20.22 14.92 21.25
CA LEU A 8 21.29 14.65 20.30
C LEU A 8 20.66 14.17 18.98
N PHE A 9 20.54 15.11 18.04
CA PHE A 9 20.34 14.78 16.63
C PHE A 9 21.54 13.92 16.19
N ARG A 10 21.35 12.63 16.05
CA ARG A 10 22.30 11.78 15.33
C ARG A 10 22.11 12.04 13.83
N PRO A 11 23.12 12.61 13.14
CA PRO A 11 23.09 12.67 11.68
C PRO A 11 23.08 11.24 11.16
N TRP A 12 22.19 10.96 10.23
CA TRP A 12 22.12 9.69 9.53
C TRP A 12 23.37 9.55 8.63
N PHE A 13 24.45 9.03 9.21
CA PHE A 13 25.53 8.50 8.41
C PHE A 13 24.99 7.27 7.70
N ILE A 14 24.95 7.32 6.38
CA ILE A 14 24.78 6.17 5.50
C ILE A 14 26.02 5.29 5.75
N CYS A 15 25.89 4.36 6.70
CA CYS A 15 26.87 3.30 6.84
C CYS A 15 26.74 2.41 5.61
N PRO A 16 27.82 2.09 4.85
CA PRO A 16 27.73 1.14 3.76
C PRO A 16 27.32 -0.21 4.34
N SER A 17 26.16 -0.67 3.93
CA SER A 17 25.35 -1.69 4.55
C SER A 17 25.98 -3.07 4.47
N THR A 18 26.22 -3.69 5.61
CA THR A 18 25.94 -5.13 5.75
C THR A 18 24.50 -5.37 5.27
N GLU A 19 24.32 -6.31 4.34
CA GLU A 19 23.11 -6.79 3.65
C GLU A 19 21.77 -6.68 4.45
N ARG A 20 21.23 -5.49 4.61
CA ARG A 20 19.96 -5.30 5.33
C ARG A 20 18.81 -5.24 4.33
N ASN A 21 17.75 -5.96 4.63
CA ASN A 21 16.50 -5.91 3.88
C ASN A 21 15.87 -4.53 4.04
N VAL A 22 15.42 -3.94 2.94
CA VAL A 22 14.78 -2.61 2.93
C VAL A 22 13.27 -2.76 2.87
N ILE A 23 12.58 -2.00 3.72
CA ILE A 23 11.13 -1.85 3.69
C ILE A 23 10.81 -0.57 2.91
N TYR A 24 10.14 -0.69 1.77
CA TYR A 24 9.65 0.44 0.99
C TYR A 24 8.20 0.71 1.33
N VAL A 25 7.91 1.80 2.03
CA VAL A 25 6.53 2.22 2.33
C VAL A 25 6.04 3.12 1.21
N CYS A 26 5.09 2.64 0.43
CA CYS A 26 4.54 3.26 -0.77
C CYS A 26 3.21 3.96 -0.44
N ILE A 27 3.14 5.28 -0.58
CA ILE A 27 1.99 6.09 -0.19
C ILE A 27 1.51 6.90 -1.40
N PRO A 28 0.40 6.52 -2.04
CA PRO A 28 -0.29 7.38 -2.98
C PRO A 28 -1.01 8.51 -2.23
N ALA A 29 -0.76 9.75 -2.60
CA ALA A 29 -1.35 10.92 -1.96
C ALA A 29 -2.01 11.84 -3.00
N HIS A 30 -3.15 12.44 -2.65
CA HIS A 30 -3.77 13.53 -3.38
C HIS A 30 -4.59 14.38 -2.44
N ASN A 31 -4.21 15.66 -2.24
CA ASN A 31 -4.83 16.58 -1.29
C ASN A 31 -4.94 15.99 0.14
N GLU A 32 -3.82 15.54 0.69
CA GLU A 32 -3.70 14.96 2.02
C GLU A 32 -2.91 15.86 2.99
N GLY A 33 -2.80 17.16 2.70
CA GLY A 33 -2.00 18.10 3.47
C GLY A 33 -2.25 18.06 4.99
N ARG A 34 -3.49 17.76 5.39
CA ARG A 34 -3.89 17.68 6.83
C ARG A 34 -3.48 16.37 7.51
N THR A 35 -3.31 15.30 6.78
CA THR A 35 -3.10 13.94 7.32
C THR A 35 -1.70 13.41 7.07
N ILE A 36 -1.10 13.75 5.92
CA ILE A 36 0.15 13.16 5.47
C ILE A 36 1.31 13.40 6.45
N GLY A 37 1.38 14.57 7.07
CA GLY A 37 2.43 14.88 8.04
C GLY A 37 2.36 14.01 9.29
N VAL A 38 1.15 13.80 9.83
CA VAL A 38 0.93 12.92 10.99
C VAL A 38 1.22 11.47 10.63
N LEU A 39 0.83 11.03 9.43
CA LEU A 39 1.13 9.70 8.91
C LEU A 39 2.64 9.47 8.83
N LEU A 40 3.39 10.37 8.22
CA LEU A 40 4.85 10.28 8.10
C LEU A 40 5.55 10.25 9.46
N TRP A 41 5.09 11.07 10.41
CA TRP A 41 5.59 11.05 11.78
C TRP A 41 5.34 9.70 12.46
N LYS A 42 4.13 9.15 12.31
CA LYS A 42 3.79 7.85 12.89
C LYS A 42 4.61 6.72 12.26
N ILE A 43 4.77 6.70 10.93
CA ILE A 43 5.63 5.72 10.22
C ILE A 43 7.06 5.79 10.75
N ARG A 44 7.62 7.00 10.90
CA ARG A 44 8.95 7.19 11.47
C ARG A 44 9.09 6.55 12.85
N ASN A 45 8.12 6.79 13.73
CA ASN A 45 8.18 6.24 15.08
C ASN A 45 8.06 4.72 15.07
N THR A 46 7.08 4.19 14.33
CA THR A 46 6.83 2.75 14.21
C THR A 46 8.05 2.01 13.62
N LEU A 47 8.61 2.49 12.51
CA LEU A 47 9.73 1.82 11.84
C LEU A 47 11.09 2.18 12.45
N GLY A 48 11.20 3.30 13.16
CA GLY A 48 12.42 3.69 13.86
C GLY A 48 12.77 2.76 15.01
N GLU A 49 11.78 2.11 15.63
CA GLU A 49 11.95 1.09 16.66
C GLU A 49 12.18 -0.31 16.09
N PHE A 50 11.85 -0.50 14.82
CA PHE A 50 12.01 -1.77 14.11
C PHE A 50 13.41 -1.83 13.49
N SER A 51 14.22 -2.87 13.83
CA SER A 51 15.61 -3.03 13.39
C SER A 51 15.76 -3.34 11.90
N ARG A 52 15.13 -2.55 11.02
CA ARG A 52 15.20 -2.69 9.57
C ARG A 52 15.40 -1.33 8.93
N ASP A 53 16.12 -1.33 7.82
CA ASP A 53 16.22 -0.13 6.98
C ASP A 53 14.87 0.08 6.27
N TYR A 54 14.43 1.33 6.19
CA TYR A 54 13.20 1.66 5.50
C TYR A 54 13.38 2.88 4.61
N ARG A 55 12.56 2.97 3.60
CA ARG A 55 12.41 4.13 2.71
C ARG A 55 10.93 4.43 2.52
N ILE A 56 10.57 5.69 2.55
CA ILE A 56 9.21 6.14 2.29
C ILE A 56 9.17 6.69 0.88
N LEU A 57 8.24 6.20 0.09
CA LEU A 57 7.98 6.67 -1.27
C LEU A 57 6.59 7.26 -1.29
N VAL A 58 6.46 8.54 -1.61
CA VAL A 58 5.17 9.20 -1.76
C VAL A 58 5.01 9.63 -3.21
N HIS A 59 3.89 9.28 -3.81
CA HIS A 59 3.47 9.83 -5.10
C HIS A 59 2.38 10.86 -4.87
N ASP A 60 2.69 12.12 -5.14
CA ASP A 60 1.72 13.21 -5.13
C ASP A 60 1.01 13.29 -6.48
N ASP A 61 -0.26 12.92 -6.47
CA ASP A 61 -1.10 12.85 -7.65
C ASP A 61 -1.75 14.20 -7.97
N ALA A 62 -0.91 15.20 -8.29
CA ALA A 62 -1.32 16.57 -8.62
C ALA A 62 -2.19 17.21 -7.52
N SER A 63 -1.70 17.24 -6.28
CA SER A 63 -2.40 17.91 -5.18
C SER A 63 -2.49 19.41 -5.40
N THR A 64 -3.61 19.99 -4.98
CA THR A 64 -3.90 21.44 -5.06
C THR A 64 -3.93 22.12 -3.69
N ASP A 65 -3.70 21.35 -2.63
CA ASP A 65 -3.60 21.83 -1.25
C ASP A 65 -2.13 21.85 -0.76
N ASP A 66 -1.92 21.98 0.54
CA ASP A 66 -0.60 22.04 1.16
C ASP A 66 0.18 20.70 1.15
N THR A 67 -0.32 19.65 0.50
CA THR A 67 0.29 18.30 0.52
C THR A 67 1.75 18.36 0.09
N GLN A 68 2.05 18.99 -1.05
CA GLN A 68 3.41 19.08 -1.56
C GLN A 68 4.33 19.81 -0.59
N ALA A 69 3.90 20.95 -0.06
CA ALA A 69 4.69 21.74 0.87
C ALA A 69 5.00 20.99 2.18
N VAL A 70 4.06 20.16 2.67
CA VAL A 70 4.27 19.28 3.82
C VAL A 70 5.30 18.22 3.48
N LEU A 71 5.16 17.53 2.34
CA LEU A 71 6.07 16.47 1.89
C LEU A 71 7.52 16.97 1.73
N GLU A 72 7.73 18.14 1.14
CA GLU A 72 9.05 18.75 0.98
C GLU A 72 9.74 19.04 2.32
N ARG A 73 8.98 19.41 3.36
CA ARG A 73 9.52 19.59 4.72
C ARG A 73 9.99 18.27 5.32
N TYR A 74 9.19 17.20 5.16
CA TYR A 74 9.53 15.88 5.68
C TYR A 74 10.66 15.21 4.90
N GLN A 75 10.83 15.50 3.61
CA GLN A 75 11.93 15.00 2.79
C GLN A 75 13.31 15.41 3.33
N ARG A 76 13.39 16.52 4.06
CA ARG A 76 14.65 17.01 4.68
C ARG A 76 15.05 16.22 5.93
N VAL A 77 14.13 15.50 6.55
CA VAL A 77 14.32 14.85 7.86
C VAL A 77 14.00 13.35 7.88
N LEU A 78 13.45 12.83 6.79
CA LEU A 78 13.11 11.41 6.63
C LEU A 78 13.75 10.83 5.35
N PRO A 79 13.98 9.52 5.30
CA PRO A 79 14.38 8.84 4.07
C PRO A 79 13.19 8.76 3.09
N LEU A 80 12.71 9.93 2.66
CA LEU A 80 11.54 10.15 1.83
C LEU A 80 11.95 10.47 0.39
N THR A 81 11.40 9.72 -0.56
CA THR A 81 11.44 10.04 -1.99
C THR A 81 10.07 10.53 -2.42
N LEU A 82 10.01 11.73 -2.94
CA LEU A 82 8.80 12.33 -3.49
C LEU A 82 8.78 12.11 -5.01
N LEU A 83 7.74 11.45 -5.48
CA LEU A 83 7.36 11.33 -6.88
C LEU A 83 6.13 12.20 -7.11
N GLY A 84 5.95 12.69 -8.33
CA GLY A 84 4.79 13.52 -8.65
C GLY A 84 4.32 13.32 -10.09
N SER A 85 3.15 13.85 -10.38
CA SER A 85 2.60 14.00 -11.72
C SER A 85 2.06 15.42 -11.89
N GLN A 86 2.14 15.95 -13.13
CA GLN A 86 1.59 17.27 -13.45
C GLN A 86 0.05 17.22 -13.45
N ASP A 87 -0.50 16.13 -13.98
CA ASP A 87 -1.94 15.86 -14.03
C ASP A 87 -2.31 14.74 -13.08
N GLN A 88 -3.55 14.75 -12.62
CA GLN A 88 -4.10 13.69 -11.79
C GLN A 88 -4.22 12.40 -12.59
N ILE A 89 -3.46 11.38 -12.21
CA ILE A 89 -3.44 10.08 -12.89
C ILE A 89 -4.26 9.00 -12.19
N GLY A 90 -4.71 9.26 -10.97
CA GLY A 90 -5.55 8.37 -10.16
C GLY A 90 -4.77 7.40 -9.27
N TYR A 91 -5.51 6.77 -8.34
CA TYR A 91 -4.95 5.90 -7.30
C TYR A 91 -4.18 4.71 -7.87
N GLY A 92 -4.79 3.97 -8.81
CA GLY A 92 -4.16 2.76 -9.38
C GLY A 92 -2.82 3.07 -10.03
N ARG A 93 -2.77 4.15 -10.83
CA ARG A 93 -1.54 4.58 -11.52
C ARG A 93 -0.49 5.11 -10.55
N SER A 94 -0.92 5.80 -9.49
CA SER A 94 -0.02 6.28 -8.44
C SER A 94 0.65 5.12 -7.72
N VAL A 95 -0.11 4.09 -7.34
CA VAL A 95 0.43 2.86 -6.75
C VAL A 95 1.39 2.16 -7.72
N GLU A 96 1.02 2.04 -8.99
CA GLU A 96 1.87 1.41 -10.01
C GLU A 96 3.21 2.14 -10.15
N LYS A 97 3.22 3.47 -10.24
CA LYS A 97 4.46 4.27 -10.30
C LYS A 97 5.36 4.02 -9.09
N LEU A 98 4.77 3.99 -7.89
CA LEU A 98 5.50 3.68 -6.67
C LEU A 98 6.14 2.28 -6.72
N LEU A 99 5.37 1.27 -7.10
CA LEU A 99 5.86 -0.11 -7.16
C LEU A 99 6.92 -0.32 -8.25
N ARG A 100 6.79 0.34 -9.41
CA ARG A 100 7.83 0.34 -10.46
C ARG A 100 9.12 0.97 -9.93
N HIS A 101 9.03 2.11 -9.25
CA HIS A 101 10.18 2.76 -8.62
C HIS A 101 10.86 1.86 -7.59
N VAL A 102 10.09 1.12 -6.77
CA VAL A 102 10.67 0.12 -5.85
C VAL A 102 11.46 -0.95 -6.61
N VAL A 103 10.88 -1.52 -7.67
CA VAL A 103 11.53 -2.58 -8.46
C VAL A 103 12.83 -2.11 -9.10
N GLU A 104 12.90 -0.85 -9.54
CA GLU A 104 14.10 -0.23 -10.09
C GLU A 104 15.20 0.00 -9.05
N ARG A 105 14.81 0.30 -7.80
CA ARG A 105 15.74 0.72 -6.73
C ARG A 105 16.14 -0.41 -5.77
N ALA A 106 15.37 -1.48 -5.72
CA ALA A 106 15.62 -2.59 -4.80
C ALA A 106 16.88 -3.36 -5.16
N SER A 107 17.83 -3.41 -4.23
CA SER A 107 19.09 -4.13 -4.38
C SER A 107 18.93 -5.63 -4.17
N TYR A 108 18.02 -6.03 -3.29
CA TYR A 108 17.78 -7.42 -2.90
C TYR A 108 16.32 -7.85 -3.09
N PRO A 109 15.81 -8.00 -4.34
CA PRO A 109 14.39 -8.22 -4.60
C PRO A 109 13.77 -9.44 -3.89
N LYS A 110 14.58 -10.43 -3.52
CA LYS A 110 14.13 -11.61 -2.76
C LYS A 110 13.96 -11.35 -1.27
N ARG A 111 14.56 -10.28 -0.75
CA ARG A 111 14.57 -9.92 0.67
C ARG A 111 13.83 -8.62 0.94
N ASP A 112 13.93 -7.65 0.01
CA ASP A 112 13.28 -6.36 0.09
C ASP A 112 11.76 -6.51 -0.07
N CYS A 113 11.01 -5.63 0.56
CA CYS A 113 9.56 -5.62 0.47
C CYS A 113 9.00 -4.21 0.23
N ALA A 114 7.86 -4.16 -0.46
CA ALA A 114 7.04 -2.97 -0.63
C ALA A 114 5.76 -3.10 0.19
N VAL A 115 5.42 -2.08 0.96
CA VAL A 115 4.14 -2.00 1.68
C VAL A 115 3.36 -0.83 1.13
N VAL A 116 2.15 -1.06 0.64
CA VAL A 116 1.24 0.01 0.21
C VAL A 116 0.40 0.44 1.38
N LEU A 117 0.37 1.75 1.64
CA LEU A 117 -0.36 2.38 2.73
C LEU A 117 -1.06 3.65 2.20
N GLN A 118 -2.33 3.87 2.55
CA GLN A 118 -3.07 5.05 2.09
C GLN A 118 -2.62 6.32 2.82
N GLY A 119 -2.58 7.46 2.11
CA GLY A 119 -2.16 8.76 2.65
C GLY A 119 -3.16 9.42 3.61
N ASP A 120 -4.39 8.90 3.69
CA ASP A 120 -5.50 9.49 4.47
C ASP A 120 -5.58 9.04 5.95
N PHE A 121 -4.57 8.30 6.41
CA PHE A 121 -4.47 7.78 7.78
C PHE A 121 -5.61 6.82 8.19
N THR A 122 -6.31 6.22 7.23
CA THR A 122 -7.33 5.19 7.54
C THR A 122 -6.72 3.85 7.94
N GLU A 123 -5.52 3.54 7.47
CA GLU A 123 -4.76 2.34 7.80
C GLU A 123 -3.76 2.67 8.90
N ASN A 124 -3.61 1.76 9.87
CA ASN A 124 -2.70 1.98 10.99
C ASN A 124 -1.26 1.64 10.56
N PRO A 125 -0.29 2.59 10.63
CA PRO A 125 1.11 2.30 10.34
C PRO A 125 1.74 1.21 11.21
N ASP A 126 1.21 0.95 12.41
CA ASP A 126 1.71 -0.11 13.29
C ASP A 126 1.50 -1.50 12.68
N ASP A 127 0.48 -1.68 11.82
CA ASP A 127 0.20 -2.92 11.12
C ASP A 127 1.30 -3.28 10.11
N VAL A 128 2.09 -2.30 9.64
CA VAL A 128 3.22 -2.52 8.73
C VAL A 128 4.22 -3.53 9.30
N ILE A 129 4.50 -3.45 10.61
CA ILE A 129 5.42 -4.38 11.27
C ILE A 129 4.89 -5.82 11.20
N SER A 130 3.59 -6.01 11.45
CA SER A 130 2.95 -7.33 11.40
C SER A 130 2.99 -7.93 10.00
N LEU A 131 2.70 -7.11 8.98
CA LEU A 131 2.79 -7.50 7.56
C LEU A 131 4.22 -7.94 7.19
N VAL A 132 5.22 -7.14 7.58
CA VAL A 132 6.64 -7.42 7.27
C VAL A 132 7.12 -8.67 7.96
N LYS A 133 6.78 -8.91 9.24
CA LYS A 133 7.15 -10.12 9.95
C LYS A 133 6.64 -11.40 9.29
N ILE A 134 5.38 -11.41 8.81
CA ILE A 134 4.81 -12.56 8.10
C ILE A 134 5.50 -12.75 6.75
N LEU A 135 5.83 -11.66 6.06
CA LEU A 135 6.55 -11.71 4.80
C LEU A 135 7.98 -12.26 5.00
N GLU A 136 8.68 -11.85 6.07
CA GLU A 136 9.98 -12.42 6.46
C GLU A 136 9.86 -13.90 6.84
N GLY A 137 8.73 -14.32 7.40
CA GLY A 137 8.37 -15.72 7.68
C GLY A 137 8.10 -16.58 6.44
N GLY A 138 8.33 -16.03 5.22
CA GLY A 138 8.30 -16.79 3.97
C GLY A 138 7.07 -16.55 3.11
N ALA A 139 6.17 -15.63 3.46
CA ALA A 139 5.11 -15.20 2.56
C ALA A 139 5.68 -14.33 1.44
N ASP A 140 5.04 -14.34 0.29
CA ASP A 140 5.37 -13.51 -0.87
C ASP A 140 4.45 -12.29 -0.98
N ILE A 141 3.19 -12.45 -0.54
CA ILE A 141 2.18 -11.40 -0.43
C ILE A 141 1.53 -11.54 0.94
N VAL A 142 1.35 -10.44 1.64
CA VAL A 142 0.60 -10.39 2.91
C VAL A 142 -0.46 -9.30 2.79
N ALA A 143 -1.72 -9.68 2.99
CA ALA A 143 -2.85 -8.76 2.94
C ALA A 143 -3.34 -8.42 4.35
N GLY A 144 -3.59 -7.13 4.60
CA GLY A 144 -4.32 -6.70 5.78
C GLY A 144 -5.80 -7.04 5.63
N VAL A 145 -6.38 -7.66 6.65
CA VAL A 145 -7.82 -7.95 6.70
C VAL A 145 -8.47 -7.09 7.76
N THR A 146 -9.46 -6.33 7.35
CA THR A 146 -10.22 -5.49 8.28
C THR A 146 -11.10 -6.36 9.16
N ASP A 147 -10.90 -6.32 10.48
CA ASP A 147 -11.86 -6.91 11.42
C ASP A 147 -13.20 -6.17 11.31
N MET A 148 -14.22 -6.93 10.89
CA MET A 148 -15.58 -6.42 10.67
C MET A 148 -16.40 -6.35 11.96
N ASN A 149 -15.91 -6.93 13.05
CA ASN A 149 -16.65 -7.06 14.31
C ASN A 149 -16.49 -5.80 15.16
N GLY A 150 -17.42 -4.85 15.03
CA GLY A 150 -17.64 -3.80 16.03
C GLY A 150 -17.44 -2.34 15.59
N ARG A 151 -16.96 -2.02 14.39
CA ARG A 151 -16.75 -0.62 13.96
C ARG A 151 -17.81 -0.14 12.96
N ARG A 152 -18.22 1.13 13.10
CA ARG A 152 -19.18 1.79 12.19
C ARG A 152 -18.53 1.99 10.80
N MET A 153 -18.87 1.13 9.84
CA MET A 153 -18.49 1.34 8.45
C MET A 153 -19.34 2.41 7.78
N PRO A 154 -18.76 3.27 6.93
CA PRO A 154 -19.52 4.15 6.06
C PRO A 154 -20.51 3.35 5.18
N LEU A 155 -21.73 3.90 5.00
CA LEU A 155 -22.79 3.23 4.23
C LEU A 155 -22.34 2.82 2.82
N GLY A 156 -21.56 3.68 2.12
CA GLY A 156 -21.03 3.38 0.80
C GLY A 156 -20.13 2.14 0.77
N VAL A 157 -19.32 1.93 1.82
CA VAL A 157 -18.46 0.75 1.98
C VAL A 157 -19.31 -0.51 2.17
N LYS A 158 -20.36 -0.42 3.02
CA LYS A 158 -21.32 -1.51 3.22
C LYS A 158 -22.02 -1.90 1.93
N ILE A 159 -22.46 -0.91 1.13
CA ILE A 159 -23.13 -1.13 -0.14
C ILE A 159 -22.22 -1.85 -1.13
N VAL A 160 -20.98 -1.39 -1.34
CA VAL A 160 -20.05 -2.05 -2.27
C VAL A 160 -19.72 -3.46 -1.82
N ARG A 161 -19.49 -3.68 -0.52
CA ARG A 161 -19.25 -5.03 0.03
C ARG A 161 -20.48 -5.93 -0.05
N SER A 162 -21.69 -5.39 0.09
CA SER A 162 -22.94 -6.16 -0.09
C SER A 162 -23.16 -6.52 -1.57
N LEU A 163 -22.97 -5.56 -2.47
CA LEU A 163 -23.09 -5.78 -3.92
C LEU A 163 -22.00 -6.73 -4.45
N SER A 164 -20.82 -6.75 -3.82
CA SER A 164 -19.75 -7.69 -4.20
C SER A 164 -20.15 -9.15 -3.98
N ARG A 165 -21.11 -9.42 -3.08
CA ARG A 165 -21.54 -10.78 -2.75
C ARG A 165 -22.44 -11.42 -3.80
N TRP A 166 -23.19 -10.65 -4.59
CA TRP A 166 -24.13 -11.23 -5.55
C TRP A 166 -23.84 -10.87 -7.02
N PRO A 167 -23.89 -9.61 -7.50
CA PRO A 167 -23.62 -9.36 -8.93
C PRO A 167 -22.14 -9.48 -9.32
N LEU A 168 -21.21 -9.39 -8.35
CA LEU A 168 -19.77 -9.45 -8.54
C LEU A 168 -19.12 -10.69 -7.93
N SER A 169 -19.90 -11.69 -7.54
CA SER A 169 -19.40 -12.94 -6.94
C SER A 169 -18.33 -13.62 -7.81
N THR A 170 -18.42 -13.48 -9.13
CA THR A 170 -17.43 -14.02 -10.07
C THR A 170 -16.06 -13.34 -9.97
N VAL A 171 -16.02 -12.06 -9.57
CA VAL A 171 -14.76 -11.31 -9.37
C VAL A 171 -14.04 -11.76 -8.10
N PHE A 172 -14.78 -12.21 -7.09
CA PHE A 172 -14.23 -12.59 -5.78
C PHE A 172 -14.08 -14.09 -5.58
N ARG A 173 -14.74 -14.90 -6.43
CA ARG A 173 -14.69 -16.37 -6.32
C ARG A 173 -13.27 -16.86 -6.63
N GLY A 174 -12.67 -17.57 -5.68
CA GLY A 174 -11.31 -18.07 -5.79
C GLY A 174 -10.23 -17.07 -5.45
N ALA A 175 -10.58 -15.87 -4.94
CA ALA A 175 -9.60 -14.92 -4.44
C ALA A 175 -8.79 -15.56 -3.30
N PRO A 176 -7.46 -15.41 -3.30
CA PRO A 176 -6.59 -16.02 -2.30
C PRO A 176 -6.59 -15.28 -0.96
N VAL A 177 -7.37 -14.22 -0.85
CA VAL A 177 -7.52 -13.40 0.37
C VAL A 177 -9.00 -13.12 0.62
N SER A 178 -9.37 -12.94 1.89
CA SER A 178 -10.76 -12.70 2.30
C SER A 178 -11.26 -11.29 1.94
N ASP A 179 -10.36 -10.30 1.84
CA ASP A 179 -10.68 -8.93 1.43
C ASP A 179 -9.80 -8.43 0.27
N PRO A 180 -10.11 -8.79 -0.98
CA PRO A 180 -9.35 -8.32 -2.14
C PRO A 180 -9.47 -6.82 -2.42
N LEU A 181 -10.41 -6.12 -1.79
CA LEU A 181 -10.60 -4.67 -1.94
C LEU A 181 -9.66 -3.86 -1.05
N ASN A 182 -9.13 -4.45 0.02
CA ASN A 182 -8.23 -3.76 0.93
C ASN A 182 -6.92 -3.39 0.24
N GLY A 183 -6.45 -2.14 0.44
CA GLY A 183 -5.20 -1.62 -0.13
C GLY A 183 -3.96 -1.91 0.70
N LEU A 184 -4.11 -2.10 2.02
CA LEU A 184 -2.99 -2.38 2.90
C LEU A 184 -2.41 -3.76 2.63
N ARG A 185 -1.27 -3.80 1.96
CA ARG A 185 -0.58 -5.04 1.59
C ARG A 185 0.92 -4.88 1.57
N ALA A 186 1.60 -5.96 1.94
CA ALA A 186 3.04 -6.09 1.76
C ALA A 186 3.34 -7.09 0.64
N TYR A 187 4.30 -6.75 -0.18
CA TYR A 187 4.74 -7.54 -1.34
C TYR A 187 6.24 -7.76 -1.27
N ARG A 188 6.68 -8.98 -1.49
CA ARG A 188 8.09 -9.25 -1.76
C ARG A 188 8.46 -8.68 -3.12
N VAL A 189 9.53 -7.89 -3.21
CA VAL A 189 9.85 -7.16 -4.45
C VAL A 189 10.07 -8.08 -5.65
N ILE A 190 10.56 -9.31 -5.44
CA ILE A 190 10.73 -10.27 -6.53
C ILE A 190 9.41 -10.65 -7.22
N VAL A 191 8.28 -10.64 -6.50
CA VAL A 191 6.95 -10.88 -7.06
C VAL A 191 6.56 -9.72 -7.98
N LEU A 192 6.74 -8.49 -7.51
CA LEU A 192 6.51 -7.29 -8.31
C LEU A 192 7.37 -7.28 -9.58
N LYS A 193 8.67 -7.59 -9.42
CA LYS A 193 9.61 -7.65 -10.54
C LYS A 193 9.20 -8.66 -11.61
N LYS A 194 8.72 -9.85 -11.20
CA LYS A 194 8.23 -10.86 -12.14
C LYS A 194 6.96 -10.40 -12.85
N ALA A 195 5.97 -9.89 -12.10
CA ALA A 195 4.73 -9.42 -12.67
C ALA A 195 4.92 -8.25 -13.66
N LEU A 196 5.83 -7.33 -13.37
CA LEU A 196 6.17 -6.22 -14.27
C LEU A 196 6.92 -6.68 -15.51
N ARG A 197 7.78 -7.69 -15.41
CA ARG A 197 8.50 -8.26 -16.55
C ARG A 197 7.56 -9.04 -17.48
N ASP A 198 6.68 -9.84 -16.90
CA ASP A 198 5.75 -10.72 -17.63
C ASP A 198 4.45 -9.98 -18.01
N GLY A 199 4.35 -8.72 -17.62
CA GLY A 199 3.23 -7.82 -17.92
C GLY A 199 3.30 -7.22 -19.33
N PRO A 200 2.37 -6.32 -19.65
CA PRO A 200 2.19 -5.78 -21.01
C PRO A 200 3.28 -4.75 -21.43
N GLY A 201 4.49 -4.82 -20.88
CA GLY A 201 5.59 -3.89 -21.20
C GLY A 201 5.32 -2.48 -20.70
N ASP A 202 5.25 -1.50 -21.62
CA ASP A 202 4.99 -0.09 -21.30
C ASP A 202 3.52 0.21 -20.97
N GLU A 203 2.63 -0.75 -21.22
CA GLU A 203 1.23 -0.59 -20.82
C GLU A 203 1.07 -0.64 -19.29
N PRO A 204 0.01 0.02 -18.78
CA PRO A 204 -0.26 -0.02 -17.35
C PRO A 204 -0.62 -1.42 -16.86
N LEU A 205 -0.02 -1.78 -15.73
CA LEU A 205 -0.34 -3.02 -15.02
C LEU A 205 -1.82 -3.02 -14.54
N MET A 206 -2.28 -1.84 -14.13
CA MET A 206 -3.65 -1.62 -13.67
C MET A 206 -4.38 -0.63 -14.59
N ARG A 207 -5.61 -1.00 -14.98
CA ARG A 207 -6.49 -0.17 -15.84
C ARG A 207 -7.75 0.30 -15.10
N THR A 208 -7.94 -0.20 -13.87
CA THR A 208 -9.05 0.18 -12.99
C THR A 208 -8.58 1.16 -11.93
N GLU A 209 -9.55 1.86 -11.32
CA GLU A 209 -9.30 2.88 -10.32
C GLU A 209 -9.91 2.54 -8.96
N GLY A 210 -9.43 3.22 -7.92
CA GLY A 210 -9.92 3.05 -6.56
C GLY A 210 -9.72 1.62 -6.04
N TRP A 211 -10.68 1.08 -5.34
CA TRP A 211 -10.57 -0.26 -4.76
C TRP A 211 -10.55 -1.40 -5.80
N ALA A 212 -11.09 -1.17 -7.00
CA ALA A 212 -11.00 -2.14 -8.09
C ALA A 212 -9.53 -2.33 -8.54
N ALA A 213 -8.70 -1.28 -8.46
CA ALA A 213 -7.27 -1.38 -8.73
C ALA A 213 -6.55 -2.34 -7.77
N ASN A 214 -6.98 -2.41 -6.50
CA ASN A 214 -6.42 -3.36 -5.54
C ASN A 214 -6.71 -4.82 -5.91
N VAL A 215 -7.91 -5.08 -6.45
CA VAL A 215 -8.28 -6.41 -6.96
C VAL A 215 -7.46 -6.74 -8.22
N GLU A 216 -7.37 -5.81 -9.15
CA GLU A 216 -6.61 -5.99 -10.39
C GLU A 216 -5.11 -6.21 -10.10
N LEU A 217 -4.50 -5.40 -9.22
CA LEU A 217 -3.11 -5.57 -8.80
C LEU A 217 -2.89 -6.95 -8.20
N LEU A 218 -3.73 -7.36 -7.26
CA LEU A 218 -3.59 -8.67 -6.63
C LEU A 218 -3.68 -9.79 -7.67
N SER A 219 -4.64 -9.74 -8.59
CA SER A 219 -4.81 -10.75 -9.64
C SER A 219 -3.58 -10.86 -10.55
N ARG A 220 -2.88 -9.75 -10.81
CA ARG A 220 -1.64 -9.73 -11.59
C ARG A 220 -0.44 -10.30 -10.83
N LEU A 221 -0.45 -10.23 -9.49
CA LEU A 221 0.66 -10.67 -8.65
C LEU A 221 0.54 -12.12 -8.20
N VAL A 222 -0.68 -12.63 -8.03
CA VAL A 222 -0.97 -14.01 -7.57
C VAL A 222 -0.22 -15.09 -8.38
N PRO A 223 -0.14 -15.06 -9.72
CA PRO A 223 0.57 -16.07 -10.50
C PRO A 223 2.08 -16.15 -10.20
N HIS A 224 2.65 -15.09 -9.62
CA HIS A 224 4.07 -14.98 -9.31
C HIS A 224 4.39 -15.24 -7.82
N ALA A 225 3.36 -15.40 -6.97
CA ALA A 225 3.47 -15.66 -5.55
C ALA A 225 3.34 -17.16 -5.26
N ARG A 226 4.15 -17.67 -4.34
CA ARG A 226 4.07 -19.07 -3.86
C ARG A 226 3.22 -19.19 -2.62
N ARG A 227 3.32 -18.19 -1.73
CA ARG A 227 2.61 -18.17 -0.45
C ARG A 227 1.99 -16.81 -0.24
N ILE A 228 0.68 -16.81 0.00
CA ILE A 228 -0.11 -15.62 0.33
C ILE A 228 -0.65 -15.81 1.74
N ALA A 229 -0.52 -14.77 2.57
CA ALA A 229 -0.99 -14.79 3.95
C ALA A 229 -1.83 -13.55 4.25
N GLU A 230 -2.59 -13.63 5.33
CA GLU A 230 -3.42 -12.54 5.82
C GLU A 230 -3.04 -12.18 7.25
N VAL A 231 -3.25 -10.93 7.62
CA VAL A 231 -3.08 -10.43 8.98
C VAL A 231 -4.24 -9.51 9.35
N PRO A 232 -4.78 -9.60 10.57
CA PRO A 232 -5.73 -8.60 11.03
C PRO A 232 -5.11 -7.21 10.95
N ALA A 233 -5.85 -6.27 10.38
CA ALA A 233 -5.43 -4.88 10.22
C ALA A 233 -6.52 -3.94 10.73
N GLU A 234 -6.08 -2.90 11.42
CA GLU A 234 -6.98 -1.94 12.01
C GLU A 234 -7.29 -0.81 11.03
N VAL A 235 -8.50 -0.75 10.52
CA VAL A 235 -8.95 0.36 9.67
C VAL A 235 -9.72 1.38 10.51
N ARG A 236 -9.22 2.62 10.55
CA ARG A 236 -9.74 3.71 11.39
C ARG A 236 -10.41 4.79 10.54
N HIS A 237 -11.65 4.52 10.14
CA HIS A 237 -12.47 5.51 9.42
C HIS A 237 -12.84 6.74 10.27
N ASP A 238 -12.75 6.62 11.61
CA ASP A 238 -13.03 7.67 12.58
C ASP A 238 -11.98 8.80 12.61
N LEU A 239 -10.74 8.49 12.21
CA LEU A 239 -9.65 9.47 12.18
C LEU A 239 -9.63 10.32 10.90
N ARG A 240 -10.44 10.00 9.94
CA ARG A 240 -10.55 10.74 8.68
C ARG A 240 -11.06 12.16 8.94
N GLN A 241 -10.22 13.15 8.71
CA GLN A 241 -10.59 14.56 8.89
C GLN A 241 -11.42 15.14 7.74
N ARG A 242 -11.63 14.36 6.67
CA ARG A 242 -12.42 14.77 5.51
C ARG A 242 -13.38 13.68 5.04
N GLY A 243 -14.36 14.07 4.21
CA GLY A 243 -15.27 13.11 3.57
C GLY A 243 -14.52 12.03 2.79
N SER A 244 -15.07 10.81 2.79
CA SER A 244 -14.51 9.71 2.04
C SER A 244 -14.44 10.04 0.55
N ARG A 245 -13.25 9.89 -0.07
CA ARG A 245 -13.09 9.90 -1.54
C ARG A 245 -13.53 8.59 -2.18
N PHE A 246 -13.99 7.67 -1.37
CA PHE A 246 -14.58 6.46 -1.88
C PHE A 246 -15.73 6.82 -2.84
N ARG A 247 -15.53 6.49 -4.11
CA ARG A 247 -16.53 6.66 -5.16
C ARG A 247 -17.16 5.29 -5.44
N PRO A 248 -18.30 4.98 -4.82
CA PRO A 248 -18.92 3.66 -4.95
C PRO A 248 -19.19 3.29 -6.40
N LEU A 249 -19.68 4.23 -7.20
CA LEU A 249 -19.99 4.01 -8.62
C LEU A 249 -18.74 3.72 -9.46
N SER A 250 -17.64 4.46 -9.27
CA SER A 250 -16.39 4.20 -10.01
C SER A 250 -15.76 2.87 -9.63
N THR A 251 -15.81 2.52 -8.35
CA THR A 251 -15.36 1.20 -7.88
C THR A 251 -16.22 0.09 -8.47
N LEU A 252 -17.54 0.24 -8.46
CA LEU A 252 -18.47 -0.73 -9.04
C LEU A 252 -18.22 -0.91 -10.54
N MET A 253 -18.10 0.20 -11.29
CA MET A 253 -17.75 0.15 -12.73
C MET A 253 -16.39 -0.50 -12.97
N GLY A 254 -15.39 -0.22 -12.13
CA GLY A 254 -14.08 -0.86 -12.19
C GLY A 254 -14.19 -2.37 -12.00
N LEU A 255 -14.93 -2.82 -10.99
CA LEU A 255 -15.16 -4.24 -10.73
C LEU A 255 -15.95 -4.92 -11.85
N MET A 256 -16.91 -4.21 -12.45
CA MET A 256 -17.65 -4.73 -13.63
C MET A 256 -16.71 -4.93 -14.83
N LYS A 257 -15.72 -4.07 -15.05
CA LYS A 257 -14.70 -4.25 -16.10
C LYS A 257 -13.81 -5.49 -15.88
N LEU A 258 -13.69 -5.94 -14.63
CA LEU A 258 -12.96 -7.15 -14.28
C LEU A 258 -13.82 -8.41 -14.40
N ARG A 259 -15.15 -8.28 -14.49
CA ARG A 259 -16.06 -9.41 -14.64
C ARG A 259 -15.78 -10.14 -15.95
N GLY A 260 -15.76 -11.47 -15.89
CA GLY A 260 -15.50 -12.33 -17.06
C GLY A 260 -14.01 -12.53 -17.38
N ARG A 261 -13.11 -11.93 -16.60
CA ARG A 261 -11.68 -12.27 -16.65
C ARG A 261 -11.39 -13.40 -15.68
N ASP A 262 -10.47 -14.29 -16.05
CA ASP A 262 -9.91 -15.26 -15.10
C ASP A 262 -8.89 -14.52 -14.20
N LEU A 263 -9.40 -13.99 -13.07
CA LEU A 263 -8.60 -13.18 -12.14
C LEU A 263 -7.74 -14.03 -11.21
N TRP A 264 -8.20 -15.25 -10.91
CA TRP A 264 -7.58 -16.11 -9.91
C TRP A 264 -7.26 -17.48 -10.53
N PRO A 265 -6.21 -17.55 -11.39
CA PRO A 265 -5.81 -18.84 -11.96
C PRO A 265 -5.40 -19.78 -10.83
N THR A 266 -5.85 -21.02 -10.94
CA THR A 266 -5.58 -22.11 -9.99
C THR A 266 -4.12 -22.57 -10.02
N SER A 267 -3.17 -21.64 -10.01
CA SER A 267 -1.75 -21.96 -9.96
C SER A 267 -1.26 -21.88 -8.53
N GLY A 268 -1.06 -23.05 -7.91
CA GLY A 268 -0.01 -23.34 -6.90
C GLY A 268 0.17 -22.47 -5.66
N ALA A 269 -0.52 -21.35 -5.51
CA ALA A 269 -0.40 -20.50 -4.33
C ALA A 269 -1.21 -21.11 -3.17
N GLN A 270 -0.53 -21.60 -2.15
CA GLN A 270 -1.16 -22.06 -0.92
C GLN A 270 -1.54 -20.83 -0.08
N SER A 271 -2.85 -20.65 0.14
CA SER A 271 -3.37 -19.75 1.19
C SER A 271 -3.18 -20.43 2.54
N VAL A 272 -2.51 -19.77 3.47
CA VAL A 272 -2.31 -20.19 4.87
C VAL A 272 -2.85 -19.12 5.79
#